data_ae3b28db202a0ab5db235c24d0521c25
#
_entry.id   ae3b28db202a0ab5db235c24d0521c25
#
_cell.length_a   1.000
_cell.length_b   1.000
_cell.length_c   1.000
_cell.angle_alpha   90.00
_cell.angle_beta   90.00
_cell.angle_gamma   90.00
#
_symmetry.space_group_name_H-M   'P 1'
#
loop_
_entity.id
_entity.type
_entity.pdbx_description
1 polymer ?
#
loop_
_entity_poly.entity_id
_entity_poly.type
_entity_poly.pdbx_seq_one_letter_code
_entity_poly.pdbx_strand_id
1 'polypeptide(L)'
;MSEKNLDINDTDYDADSIKIKQITPGVDLEIFTPDSTIKRENIFLSIGRIQEQKGQIETIKFLDNFRKVENNFLCYFIGGPSGKSGSEYLEELKQTVQDLNLESHIEFLDNLPQTEIRDLLNKSKLLIHTSKFETFGLVAAEANAMGVPVLTTNSGSLLEIVENSKNGYYSDNLIDGNVNNFVKELLNNKDKFDETMMTCLEKSKAYSWANTATEIENLYKTFA
;
A
#
# COMPACT_ATOMS: atom_id res chain seq x y z
N MET A 1 -31.20 -17.11 13.84
CA MET A 1 -31.30 -15.78 14.46
C MET A 1 -31.18 -14.78 13.35
N SER A 2 -32.26 -14.06 13.06
CA SER A 2 -32.33 -13.13 11.93
C SER A 2 -31.47 -11.90 12.22
N GLU A 3 -30.58 -11.58 11.31
CA GLU A 3 -29.92 -10.28 11.26
C GLU A 3 -31.00 -9.22 11.14
N LYS A 4 -31.19 -8.44 12.20
CA LYS A 4 -31.92 -7.19 12.11
C LYS A 4 -31.01 -6.20 11.38
N ASN A 5 -31.27 -6.00 10.09
CA ASN A 5 -30.82 -4.78 9.43
C ASN A 5 -31.36 -3.62 10.26
N LEU A 6 -30.47 -2.84 10.87
CA LEU A 6 -30.84 -1.55 11.42
C LEU A 6 -31.22 -0.67 10.24
N ASP A 7 -32.54 -0.50 10.09
CA ASP A 7 -33.10 0.47 9.15
C ASP A 7 -32.88 1.86 9.78
N ILE A 8 -31.87 2.55 9.32
CA ILE A 8 -31.48 3.88 9.83
C ILE A 8 -32.58 4.91 9.57
N ASN A 9 -33.59 4.56 8.76
CA ASN A 9 -34.70 5.44 8.42
C ASN A 9 -35.87 5.39 9.45
N ASP A 10 -35.81 4.53 10.46
CA ASP A 10 -36.91 4.32 11.40
C ASP A 10 -36.56 4.77 12.85
N THR A 11 -35.56 5.62 13.00
CA THR A 11 -35.26 6.24 14.28
C THR A 11 -35.54 7.74 14.19
N ASP A 12 -36.27 8.28 15.14
CA ASP A 12 -36.47 9.73 15.37
C ASP A 12 -35.14 10.48 15.69
N TYR A 13 -34.05 10.11 15.02
CA TYR A 13 -32.79 10.84 15.07
C TYR A 13 -32.85 11.97 14.05
N ASP A 14 -32.84 13.18 14.56
CA ASP A 14 -32.55 14.36 13.75
C ASP A 14 -31.14 14.18 13.11
N ALA A 15 -31.11 13.83 11.83
CA ALA A 15 -29.86 13.61 11.11
C ALA A 15 -28.94 14.83 11.12
N ASP A 16 -29.50 16.03 11.29
CA ASP A 16 -28.75 17.29 11.43
C ASP A 16 -28.06 17.41 12.80
N SER A 17 -28.44 16.57 13.78
CA SER A 17 -27.79 16.53 15.11
C SER A 17 -26.56 15.61 15.17
N ILE A 18 -26.39 14.71 14.21
CA ILE A 18 -25.27 13.76 14.20
C ILE A 18 -24.04 14.42 13.61
N LYS A 19 -23.05 14.71 14.46
CA LYS A 19 -21.74 15.18 14.01
C LYS A 19 -20.81 14.00 13.75
N ILE A 20 -20.46 13.78 12.47
CA ILE A 20 -19.50 12.76 12.07
C ILE A 20 -18.15 13.44 11.83
N LYS A 21 -17.09 12.91 12.45
CA LYS A 21 -15.71 13.31 12.19
C LYS A 21 -14.92 12.09 11.76
N GLN A 22 -14.31 12.15 10.58
CA GLN A 22 -13.34 11.17 10.14
C GLN A 22 -12.02 11.40 10.86
N ILE A 23 -11.46 10.34 11.44
CA ILE A 23 -10.13 10.34 12.05
C ILE A 23 -9.33 9.19 11.41
N THR A 24 -8.16 9.52 10.90
CA THR A 24 -7.30 8.53 10.24
C THR A 24 -6.56 7.67 11.27
N PRO A 25 -6.40 6.36 11.02
CA PRO A 25 -5.53 5.52 11.84
C PRO A 25 -4.07 5.97 11.75
N GLY A 26 -3.31 5.73 12.81
CA GLY A 26 -1.89 6.06 12.87
C GLY A 26 -0.99 4.95 12.35
N VAL A 27 0.23 5.33 11.97
CA VAL A 27 1.38 4.45 11.74
C VAL A 27 2.31 4.58 12.96
N ASP A 28 2.90 3.46 13.36
CA ASP A 28 3.95 3.45 14.39
C ASP A 28 5.27 3.91 13.79
N LEU A 29 5.56 5.21 13.92
CA LEU A 29 6.77 5.81 13.39
C LEU A 29 8.04 5.45 14.19
N GLU A 30 7.91 4.80 15.37
CA GLU A 30 9.07 4.25 16.09
C GLU A 30 9.51 2.92 15.44
N ILE A 31 8.55 2.10 15.02
CA ILE A 31 8.82 0.87 14.29
C ILE A 31 9.23 1.19 12.85
N PHE A 32 8.43 2.00 12.15
CA PHE A 32 8.67 2.35 10.74
C PHE A 32 9.54 3.60 10.61
N THR A 33 10.79 3.47 11.04
CA THR A 33 11.85 4.48 10.86
C THR A 33 12.94 3.92 9.98
N PRO A 34 13.30 4.57 8.85
CA PRO A 34 14.32 4.06 7.95
C PRO A 34 15.72 4.15 8.54
N ASP A 35 16.52 3.10 8.36
CA ASP A 35 17.95 3.10 8.61
C ASP A 35 18.69 3.54 7.35
N SER A 36 19.25 4.74 7.37
CA SER A 36 19.96 5.33 6.23
C SER A 36 21.28 4.62 5.89
N THR A 37 21.76 3.73 6.76
CA THR A 37 23.00 2.94 6.50
C THR A 37 22.73 1.75 5.59
N ILE A 38 21.46 1.32 5.45
CA ILE A 38 21.06 0.20 4.62
C ILE A 38 20.88 0.68 3.17
N LYS A 39 21.61 0.03 2.27
CA LYS A 39 21.50 0.32 0.84
C LYS A 39 20.17 -0.23 0.28
N ARG A 40 19.45 0.61 -0.45
CA ARG A 40 18.26 0.19 -1.18
C ARG A 40 18.63 -0.59 -2.45
N GLU A 41 17.84 -1.61 -2.70
CA GLU A 41 17.96 -2.51 -3.83
C GLU A 41 16.74 -2.37 -4.74
N ASN A 42 16.80 -2.90 -5.96
CA ASN A 42 15.66 -2.90 -6.88
C ASN A 42 14.62 -3.97 -6.46
N ILE A 43 14.20 -3.88 -5.19
CA ILE A 43 13.17 -4.73 -4.59
C ILE A 43 11.85 -3.98 -4.60
N PHE A 44 10.81 -4.65 -5.06
CA PHE A 44 9.42 -4.23 -4.97
C PHE A 44 8.71 -5.08 -3.93
N LEU A 45 7.71 -4.52 -3.28
CA LEU A 45 6.89 -5.26 -2.33
C LEU A 45 5.42 -5.16 -2.74
N SER A 46 4.68 -6.26 -2.57
CA SER A 46 3.23 -6.30 -2.61
C SER A 46 2.77 -6.94 -1.30
N ILE A 47 2.26 -6.12 -0.37
CA ILE A 47 1.98 -6.54 1.01
C ILE A 47 0.47 -6.53 1.24
N GLY A 48 -0.05 -7.66 1.70
CA GLY A 48 -1.45 -7.81 2.08
C GLY A 48 -1.94 -9.24 1.97
N ARG A 49 -3.07 -9.53 2.62
CA ARG A 49 -3.70 -10.84 2.52
C ARG A 49 -3.92 -11.24 1.06
N ILE A 50 -3.64 -12.48 0.74
CA ILE A 50 -3.88 -13.00 -0.60
C ILE A 50 -5.39 -13.22 -0.78
N GLN A 51 -6.01 -12.35 -1.55
CA GLN A 51 -7.44 -12.38 -1.90
C GLN A 51 -7.70 -11.44 -3.09
N GLU A 52 -8.67 -11.78 -3.94
CA GLU A 52 -8.98 -11.05 -5.18
C GLU A 52 -9.19 -9.53 -4.98
N GLN A 53 -9.75 -9.14 -3.83
CA GLN A 53 -10.00 -7.74 -3.49
C GLN A 53 -8.69 -6.93 -3.40
N LYS A 54 -7.57 -7.59 -3.07
CA LYS A 54 -6.25 -6.94 -2.97
C LYS A 54 -5.55 -6.80 -4.33
N GLY A 55 -6.12 -7.41 -5.38
CA GLY A 55 -5.73 -7.14 -6.76
C GLY A 55 -4.32 -7.58 -7.15
N GLN A 56 -3.74 -8.57 -6.45
CA GLN A 56 -2.36 -9.02 -6.73
C GLN A 56 -2.14 -9.44 -8.19
N ILE A 57 -3.17 -9.87 -8.87
CA ILE A 57 -3.10 -10.20 -10.31
C ILE A 57 -2.71 -8.97 -11.15
N GLU A 58 -3.18 -7.77 -10.77
CA GLU A 58 -2.82 -6.54 -11.47
C GLU A 58 -1.35 -6.16 -11.23
N THR A 59 -0.81 -6.48 -10.06
CA THR A 59 0.64 -6.37 -9.80
C THR A 59 1.42 -7.28 -10.74
N ILE A 60 1.03 -8.55 -10.90
CA ILE A 60 1.72 -9.50 -11.81
C ILE A 60 1.66 -8.99 -13.26
N LYS A 61 0.50 -8.51 -13.73
CA LYS A 61 0.36 -7.94 -15.08
C LYS A 61 1.26 -6.70 -15.29
N PHE A 62 1.34 -5.84 -14.28
CA PHE A 62 2.27 -4.71 -14.31
C PHE A 62 3.71 -5.19 -14.44
N LEU A 63 4.14 -6.16 -13.62
CA LEU A 63 5.51 -6.67 -13.63
C LEU A 63 5.86 -7.34 -14.96
N ASP A 64 4.92 -8.09 -15.57
CA ASP A 64 5.11 -8.66 -16.93
C ASP A 64 5.32 -7.58 -18.00
N ASN A 65 4.58 -6.48 -17.90
CA ASN A 65 4.77 -5.34 -18.79
C ASN A 65 6.09 -4.63 -18.50
N PHE A 66 6.39 -4.35 -17.21
CA PHE A 66 7.55 -3.57 -16.78
C PHE A 66 8.88 -4.24 -17.11
N ARG A 67 8.98 -5.57 -17.00
CA ARG A 67 10.23 -6.31 -17.34
C ARG A 67 10.69 -6.12 -18.78
N LYS A 68 9.81 -5.70 -19.69
CA LYS A 68 10.15 -5.41 -21.09
C LYS A 68 10.94 -4.10 -21.24
N VAL A 69 10.91 -3.23 -20.24
CA VAL A 69 11.61 -1.93 -20.21
C VAL A 69 12.73 -1.89 -19.18
N GLU A 70 12.61 -2.67 -18.10
CA GLU A 70 13.61 -2.82 -17.05
C GLU A 70 13.48 -4.20 -16.43
N ASN A 71 14.53 -5.02 -16.52
CA ASN A 71 14.50 -6.42 -16.12
C ASN A 71 15.24 -6.68 -14.78
N ASN A 72 15.89 -5.67 -14.22
CA ASN A 72 16.67 -5.81 -12.99
C ASN A 72 15.84 -5.41 -11.76
N PHE A 73 14.92 -6.27 -11.36
CA PHE A 73 14.13 -6.13 -10.14
C PHE A 73 13.71 -7.49 -9.57
N LEU A 74 13.35 -7.52 -8.29
CA LEU A 74 12.69 -8.64 -7.60
C LEU A 74 11.47 -8.11 -6.86
N CYS A 75 10.34 -8.83 -6.92
CA CYS A 75 9.12 -8.47 -6.22
C CYS A 75 8.72 -9.56 -5.21
N TYR A 76 8.56 -9.18 -3.95
CA TYR A 76 8.02 -10.05 -2.91
C TYR A 76 6.52 -9.80 -2.73
N PHE A 77 5.73 -10.87 -2.85
CA PHE A 77 4.34 -10.91 -2.45
C PHE A 77 4.26 -11.43 -1.02
N ILE A 78 3.87 -10.57 -0.08
CA ILE A 78 3.93 -10.84 1.36
C ILE A 78 2.52 -10.91 1.92
N GLY A 79 2.16 -12.06 2.48
CA GLY A 79 0.90 -12.29 3.15
C GLY A 79 0.30 -13.66 2.84
N GLY A 80 -0.42 -14.20 3.81
CA GLY A 80 -1.07 -15.50 3.68
C GLY A 80 -2.44 -15.43 2.98
N PRO A 81 -2.94 -16.56 2.48
CA PRO A 81 -4.26 -16.65 1.86
C PRO A 81 -5.37 -16.46 2.90
N SER A 82 -6.45 -15.78 2.49
CA SER A 82 -7.62 -15.51 3.33
C SER A 82 -8.70 -16.57 3.10
N GLY A 83 -8.69 -17.64 3.91
CA GLY A 83 -9.65 -18.72 3.80
C GLY A 83 -9.49 -19.55 2.51
N LYS A 84 -10.51 -20.36 2.17
CA LYS A 84 -10.45 -21.26 1.01
C LYS A 84 -10.30 -20.50 -0.32
N SER A 85 -11.10 -19.46 -0.53
CA SER A 85 -11.03 -18.64 -1.76
C SER A 85 -9.66 -17.95 -1.91
N GLY A 86 -9.04 -17.53 -0.80
CA GLY A 86 -7.69 -16.99 -0.84
C GLY A 86 -6.63 -18.03 -1.24
N SER A 87 -6.80 -19.29 -0.80
CA SER A 87 -5.90 -20.38 -1.20
C SER A 87 -6.04 -20.70 -2.69
N GLU A 88 -7.26 -20.76 -3.21
CA GLU A 88 -7.51 -20.95 -4.64
C GLU A 88 -6.92 -19.80 -5.47
N TYR A 89 -7.09 -18.57 -4.99
CA TYR A 89 -6.50 -17.39 -5.65
C TYR A 89 -4.97 -17.38 -5.59
N LEU A 90 -4.34 -17.85 -4.51
CA LEU A 90 -2.88 -17.99 -4.44
C LEU A 90 -2.35 -18.96 -5.51
N GLU A 91 -3.04 -20.09 -5.73
CA GLU A 91 -2.64 -21.04 -6.78
C GLU A 91 -2.83 -20.43 -8.18
N GLU A 92 -3.90 -19.65 -8.40
CA GLU A 92 -4.09 -18.87 -9.64
C GLU A 92 -2.94 -17.90 -9.88
N LEU A 93 -2.52 -17.15 -8.85
CA LEU A 93 -1.40 -16.21 -8.95
C LEU A 93 -0.09 -16.94 -9.31
N LYS A 94 0.21 -18.05 -8.63
CA LYS A 94 1.41 -18.85 -8.91
C LYS A 94 1.40 -19.41 -10.33
N GLN A 95 0.25 -19.92 -10.80
CA GLN A 95 0.10 -20.40 -12.16
C GLN A 95 0.32 -19.27 -13.17
N THR A 96 -0.23 -18.08 -12.90
CA THR A 96 -0.02 -16.92 -13.77
C THR A 96 1.46 -16.50 -13.83
N VAL A 97 2.18 -16.58 -12.71
CA VAL A 97 3.64 -16.31 -12.67
C VAL A 97 4.40 -17.30 -13.56
N GLN A 98 4.05 -18.59 -13.50
CA GLN A 98 4.64 -19.62 -14.35
C GLN A 98 4.30 -19.42 -15.83
N ASP A 99 3.02 -19.18 -16.16
CA ASP A 99 2.57 -18.97 -17.54
C ASP A 99 3.25 -17.78 -18.21
N LEU A 100 3.57 -16.76 -17.40
CA LEU A 100 4.28 -15.56 -17.84
C LEU A 100 5.82 -15.68 -17.73
N ASN A 101 6.37 -16.80 -17.21
CA ASN A 101 7.81 -16.99 -16.95
C ASN A 101 8.40 -15.85 -16.10
N LEU A 102 7.76 -15.55 -14.95
CA LEU A 102 8.14 -14.49 -14.00
C LEU A 102 8.77 -15.04 -12.71
N GLU A 103 9.05 -16.36 -12.60
CA GLU A 103 9.55 -17.02 -11.39
C GLU A 103 10.88 -16.45 -10.90
N SER A 104 11.69 -15.90 -11.79
CA SER A 104 12.94 -15.22 -11.43
C SER A 104 12.76 -13.80 -10.92
N HIS A 105 11.54 -13.23 -11.03
CA HIS A 105 11.20 -11.85 -10.64
C HIS A 105 10.22 -11.78 -9.48
N ILE A 106 9.53 -12.87 -9.15
CA ILE A 106 8.46 -12.88 -8.16
C ILE A 106 8.68 -14.02 -7.17
N GLU A 107 8.64 -13.68 -5.89
CA GLU A 107 8.66 -14.63 -4.79
C GLU A 107 7.46 -14.39 -3.87
N PHE A 108 6.76 -15.48 -3.49
CA PHE A 108 5.66 -15.44 -2.54
C PHE A 108 6.19 -15.79 -1.14
N LEU A 109 6.03 -14.85 -0.23
CA LEU A 109 6.34 -15.02 1.19
C LEU A 109 5.02 -15.14 1.96
N ASP A 110 5.01 -15.94 3.02
CA ASP A 110 3.87 -16.04 3.91
C ASP A 110 3.74 -14.78 4.79
N ASN A 111 2.87 -14.82 5.80
CA ASN A 111 2.76 -13.73 6.76
C ASN A 111 4.08 -13.52 7.48
N LEU A 112 4.56 -12.29 7.45
CA LEU A 112 5.78 -11.87 8.15
C LEU A 112 5.43 -10.99 9.35
N PRO A 113 6.21 -11.06 10.44
CA PRO A 113 6.11 -10.11 11.53
C PRO A 113 6.43 -8.68 11.05
N GLN A 114 5.88 -7.69 11.73
CA GLN A 114 6.01 -6.27 11.36
C GLN A 114 7.46 -5.80 11.29
N THR A 115 8.33 -6.37 12.12
CA THR A 115 9.78 -6.07 12.09
C THR A 115 10.46 -6.55 10.80
N GLU A 116 10.08 -7.71 10.28
CA GLU A 116 10.61 -8.21 9.00
C GLU A 116 10.06 -7.41 7.81
N ILE A 117 8.77 -7.02 7.87
CA ILE A 117 8.17 -6.11 6.87
C ILE A 117 8.94 -4.78 6.85
N ARG A 118 9.22 -4.19 8.02
CA ARG A 118 10.06 -2.98 8.14
C ARG A 118 11.43 -3.17 7.49
N ASP A 119 12.10 -4.29 7.75
CA ASP A 119 13.44 -4.56 7.23
C ASP A 119 13.43 -4.74 5.70
N LEU A 120 12.38 -5.35 5.14
CA LEU A 120 12.17 -5.43 3.70
C LEU A 120 11.85 -4.07 3.10
N LEU A 121 10.98 -3.27 3.71
CA LEU A 121 10.70 -1.90 3.28
C LEU A 121 11.97 -1.06 3.26
N ASN A 122 12.85 -1.24 4.26
CA ASN A 122 14.10 -0.49 4.33
C ASN A 122 15.08 -0.79 3.17
N LYS A 123 14.98 -1.96 2.57
CA LYS A 123 15.77 -2.38 1.39
C LYS A 123 15.08 -2.08 0.07
N SER A 124 13.80 -1.80 0.08
CA SER A 124 12.97 -1.71 -1.13
C SER A 124 12.96 -0.32 -1.74
N LYS A 125 12.64 -0.25 -3.03
CA LYS A 125 12.46 1.00 -3.78
C LYS A 125 11.00 1.28 -4.14
N LEU A 126 10.09 0.31 -4.02
CA LEU A 126 8.71 0.48 -4.40
C LEU A 126 7.78 -0.45 -3.61
N LEU A 127 6.66 0.08 -3.13
CA LEU A 127 5.49 -0.72 -2.76
C LEU A 127 4.49 -0.68 -3.92
N ILE A 128 3.97 -1.83 -4.33
CA ILE A 128 2.88 -1.96 -5.30
C ILE A 128 1.63 -2.42 -4.56
N HIS A 129 0.62 -1.56 -4.51
CA HIS A 129 -0.61 -1.79 -3.75
C HIS A 129 -1.84 -1.62 -4.64
N THR A 130 -2.32 -2.72 -5.22
CA THR A 130 -3.35 -2.76 -6.28
C THR A 130 -4.75 -3.07 -5.77
N SER A 131 -5.02 -2.79 -4.48
CA SER A 131 -6.32 -3.09 -3.87
C SER A 131 -7.46 -2.44 -4.66
N LYS A 132 -8.51 -3.24 -4.95
CA LYS A 132 -9.73 -2.75 -5.61
C LYS A 132 -10.57 -1.85 -4.70
N PHE A 133 -10.42 -2.03 -3.41
CA PHE A 133 -11.07 -1.21 -2.38
C PHE A 133 -10.18 -1.13 -1.15
N GLU A 134 -9.95 0.08 -0.68
CA GLU A 134 -9.16 0.33 0.52
C GLU A 134 -9.85 1.40 1.39
N THR A 135 -9.93 1.15 2.69
CA THR A 135 -10.55 2.08 3.65
C THR A 135 -9.60 3.19 4.08
N PHE A 136 -8.30 2.86 4.22
CA PHE A 136 -7.25 3.84 4.51
C PHE A 136 -5.96 3.54 3.76
N GLY A 137 -5.45 2.30 3.84
CA GLY A 137 -4.18 1.92 3.23
C GLY A 137 -3.00 2.02 4.17
N LEU A 138 -3.11 1.44 5.38
CA LEU A 138 -2.03 1.44 6.38
C LEU A 138 -0.68 1.03 5.78
N VAL A 139 -0.65 -0.02 4.96
CA VAL A 139 0.58 -0.50 4.33
C VAL A 139 1.23 0.58 3.44
N ALA A 140 0.43 1.39 2.74
CA ALA A 140 0.94 2.50 1.94
C ALA A 140 1.51 3.63 2.81
N ALA A 141 0.85 3.92 3.95
CA ALA A 141 1.35 4.88 4.92
C ALA A 141 2.64 4.40 5.62
N GLU A 142 2.72 3.09 5.97
CA GLU A 142 3.93 2.45 6.51
C GLU A 142 5.09 2.50 5.50
N ALA A 143 4.82 2.24 4.22
CA ALA A 143 5.81 2.37 3.15
C ALA A 143 6.33 3.81 3.04
N ASN A 144 5.45 4.80 3.06
CA ASN A 144 5.86 6.21 3.07
C ASN A 144 6.68 6.57 4.30
N ALA A 145 6.35 6.03 5.49
CA ALA A 145 7.14 6.23 6.71
C ALA A 145 8.56 5.64 6.58
N MET A 146 8.71 4.58 5.79
CA MET A 146 10.01 4.01 5.44
C MET A 146 10.68 4.68 4.23
N GLY A 147 10.12 5.78 3.71
CA GLY A 147 10.63 6.45 2.52
C GLY A 147 10.48 5.63 1.23
N VAL A 148 9.51 4.72 1.17
CA VAL A 148 9.23 3.88 0.00
C VAL A 148 8.06 4.46 -0.77
N PRO A 149 8.26 4.86 -2.04
CA PRO A 149 7.18 5.29 -2.93
C PRO A 149 6.13 4.18 -3.16
N VAL A 150 4.90 4.60 -3.41
CA VAL A 150 3.78 3.67 -3.62
C VAL A 150 3.25 3.76 -5.04
N LEU A 151 3.20 2.64 -5.74
CA LEU A 151 2.44 2.47 -6.99
C LEU A 151 1.08 1.85 -6.66
N THR A 152 0.00 2.50 -7.07
CA THR A 152 -1.35 2.01 -6.75
C THR A 152 -2.33 2.20 -7.90
N THR A 153 -3.44 1.48 -7.86
CA THR A 153 -4.63 1.76 -8.65
C THR A 153 -5.37 2.98 -8.09
N ASN A 154 -6.23 3.58 -8.90
CA ASN A 154 -7.09 4.70 -8.48
C ASN A 154 -8.20 4.17 -7.54
N SER A 155 -7.86 3.89 -6.28
CA SER A 155 -8.72 3.22 -5.32
C SER A 155 -8.87 4.01 -4.02
N GLY A 156 -10.02 4.61 -3.86
CA GLY A 156 -10.53 5.17 -2.60
C GLY A 156 -9.52 6.05 -1.85
N SER A 157 -9.30 5.72 -0.60
CA SER A 157 -8.44 6.48 0.33
C SER A 157 -6.94 6.48 -0.03
N LEU A 158 -6.48 5.61 -0.92
CA LEU A 158 -5.08 5.63 -1.35
C LEU A 158 -4.68 6.95 -2.05
N LEU A 159 -5.65 7.65 -2.65
CA LEU A 159 -5.43 8.96 -3.26
C LEU A 159 -5.16 10.07 -2.22
N GLU A 160 -5.51 9.85 -0.97
CA GLU A 160 -5.16 10.77 0.13
C GLU A 160 -3.67 10.58 0.54
N ILE A 161 -3.15 9.36 0.37
CA ILE A 161 -1.78 9.00 0.73
C ILE A 161 -0.81 9.24 -0.43
N VAL A 162 -1.20 8.88 -1.66
CA VAL A 162 -0.34 8.90 -2.85
C VAL A 162 -0.63 10.11 -3.71
N GLU A 163 0.40 10.88 -4.01
CA GLU A 163 0.38 12.02 -4.92
C GLU A 163 1.31 11.75 -6.11
N ASN A 164 0.73 11.78 -7.33
CA ASN A 164 1.45 11.43 -8.56
C ASN A 164 2.76 12.20 -8.73
N SER A 165 3.81 11.44 -9.02
CA SER A 165 5.19 11.88 -9.25
C SER A 165 5.89 12.54 -8.06
N LYS A 166 5.24 12.55 -6.86
CA LYS A 166 5.81 13.12 -5.63
C LYS A 166 6.26 12.03 -4.66
N ASN A 167 5.32 11.25 -4.11
CA ASN A 167 5.61 10.14 -3.19
C ASN A 167 5.11 8.80 -3.71
N GLY A 168 4.74 8.74 -4.98
CA GLY A 168 4.23 7.54 -5.63
C GLY A 168 3.56 7.86 -6.96
N TYR A 169 2.81 6.90 -7.45
CA TYR A 169 2.02 7.04 -8.66
C TYR A 169 0.72 6.23 -8.56
N TYR A 170 -0.39 6.81 -8.99
CA TYR A 170 -1.64 6.07 -9.15
C TYR A 170 -2.14 6.16 -10.59
N SER A 171 -2.75 5.07 -11.08
CA SER A 171 -3.34 4.99 -12.42
C SER A 171 -4.43 3.93 -12.45
N ASP A 172 -5.46 4.15 -13.26
CA ASP A 172 -6.44 3.11 -13.58
C ASP A 172 -5.84 2.00 -14.46
N ASN A 173 -4.75 2.31 -15.15
CA ASN A 173 -4.02 1.38 -15.99
C ASN A 173 -2.53 1.35 -15.63
N LEU A 174 -2.11 0.36 -14.85
CA LEU A 174 -0.71 0.24 -14.42
C LEU A 174 0.26 -0.18 -15.53
N ILE A 175 -0.22 -0.64 -16.68
CA ILE A 175 0.63 -0.95 -17.85
C ILE A 175 0.85 0.26 -18.78
N ASP A 176 0.42 1.45 -18.34
CA ASP A 176 0.66 2.70 -19.07
C ASP A 176 2.15 3.08 -19.10
N GLY A 177 2.59 3.68 -20.21
CA GLY A 177 3.98 4.10 -20.39
C GLY A 177 4.46 5.12 -19.36
N ASN A 178 3.57 5.97 -18.82
CA ASN A 178 3.93 6.95 -17.78
C ASN A 178 4.24 6.25 -16.45
N VAL A 179 3.50 5.18 -16.12
CA VAL A 179 3.78 4.34 -14.95
C VAL A 179 5.15 3.68 -15.08
N ASN A 180 5.42 3.06 -16.24
CA ASN A 180 6.71 2.43 -16.51
C ASN A 180 7.87 3.45 -16.41
N ASN A 181 7.69 4.64 -16.96
CA ASN A 181 8.71 5.71 -16.90
C ASN A 181 8.95 6.15 -15.45
N PHE A 182 7.90 6.38 -14.68
CA PHE A 182 8.04 6.74 -13.26
C PHE A 182 8.84 5.69 -12.48
N VAL A 183 8.46 4.41 -12.59
CA VAL A 183 9.14 3.33 -11.87
C VAL A 183 10.58 3.18 -12.36
N LYS A 184 10.84 3.26 -13.67
CA LYS A 184 12.18 3.19 -14.23
C LYS A 184 13.08 4.32 -13.72
N GLU A 185 12.56 5.55 -13.61
CA GLU A 185 13.29 6.68 -13.01
C GLU A 185 13.64 6.41 -11.54
N LEU A 186 12.73 5.87 -10.74
CA LEU A 186 13.03 5.49 -9.36
C LEU A 186 14.18 4.48 -9.24
N LEU A 187 14.29 3.54 -10.20
CA LEU A 187 15.32 2.53 -10.17
C LEU A 187 16.69 3.05 -10.58
N ASN A 188 16.74 3.90 -11.60
CA ASN A 188 17.96 4.24 -12.33
C ASN A 188 18.46 5.68 -12.08
N ASN A 189 17.65 6.54 -11.49
CA ASN A 189 18.00 7.92 -11.15
C ASN A 189 18.00 8.11 -9.62
N LYS A 190 19.21 8.14 -9.04
CA LYS A 190 19.37 8.27 -7.59
C LYS A 190 18.75 9.55 -7.05
N ASP A 191 18.96 10.68 -7.73
CA ASP A 191 18.47 11.98 -7.26
C ASP A 191 16.93 12.00 -7.26
N LYS A 192 16.32 11.39 -8.29
CA LYS A 192 14.84 11.25 -8.34
C LYS A 192 14.32 10.33 -7.24
N PHE A 193 15.01 9.24 -6.96
CA PHE A 193 14.63 8.37 -5.85
C PHE A 193 14.73 9.10 -4.50
N ASP A 194 15.86 9.78 -4.25
CA ASP A 194 16.10 10.51 -3.00
C ASP A 194 15.08 11.64 -2.78
N GLU A 195 14.73 12.40 -3.83
CA GLU A 195 13.66 13.41 -3.80
C GLU A 195 12.31 12.79 -3.42
N THR A 196 11.95 11.70 -4.09
CA THR A 196 10.69 10.99 -3.86
C THR A 196 10.65 10.40 -2.44
N MET A 197 11.74 9.80 -1.99
CA MET A 197 11.90 9.27 -0.63
C MET A 197 11.69 10.36 0.43
N MET A 198 12.30 11.53 0.25
CA MET A 198 12.11 12.66 1.20
C MET A 198 10.66 13.12 1.24
N THR A 199 9.97 13.13 0.11
CA THR A 199 8.53 13.45 0.06
C THR A 199 7.69 12.40 0.79
N CYS A 200 8.02 11.10 0.65
CA CYS A 200 7.37 10.04 1.42
C CYS A 200 7.49 10.27 2.92
N LEU A 201 8.71 10.52 3.40
CA LEU A 201 9.00 10.75 4.81
C LEU A 201 8.28 11.99 5.36
N GLU A 202 8.19 13.06 4.59
CA GLU A 202 7.48 14.28 5.02
C GLU A 202 5.97 14.03 5.13
N LYS A 203 5.37 13.38 4.12
CA LYS A 203 3.95 13.07 4.14
C LYS A 203 3.56 12.10 5.26
N SER A 204 4.41 11.14 5.58
CA SER A 204 4.12 10.14 6.62
C SER A 204 3.95 10.75 8.02
N LYS A 205 4.53 11.91 8.29
CA LYS A 205 4.38 12.60 9.58
C LYS A 205 2.92 12.91 9.92
N ALA A 206 2.08 13.11 8.91
CA ALA A 206 0.64 13.34 9.10
C ALA A 206 -0.08 12.11 9.65
N TYR A 207 0.44 10.92 9.43
CA TYR A 207 -0.19 9.64 9.78
C TYR A 207 0.39 9.01 11.06
N SER A 208 0.85 9.79 12.02
CA SER A 208 1.36 9.25 13.29
C SER A 208 0.23 8.92 14.26
N TRP A 209 0.43 7.90 15.12
CA TRP A 209 -0.47 7.63 16.24
C TRP A 209 -0.63 8.84 17.18
N ALA A 210 0.39 9.67 17.34
CA ALA A 210 0.33 10.88 18.13
C ALA A 210 -0.69 11.88 17.55
N ASN A 211 -0.72 12.05 16.23
CA ASN A 211 -1.71 12.89 15.55
C ASN A 211 -3.12 12.32 15.70
N THR A 212 -3.30 11.01 15.49
CA THR A 212 -4.58 10.33 15.69
C THR A 212 -5.10 10.53 17.11
N ALA A 213 -4.26 10.33 18.12
CA ALA A 213 -4.61 10.54 19.52
C ALA A 213 -5.01 12.00 19.82
N THR A 214 -4.25 12.94 19.26
CA THR A 214 -4.55 14.39 19.41
C THR A 214 -5.91 14.76 18.78
N GLU A 215 -6.22 14.20 17.60
CA GLU A 215 -7.52 14.42 16.95
C GLU A 215 -8.68 13.83 17.76
N ILE A 216 -8.51 12.64 18.34
CA ILE A 216 -9.49 12.00 19.22
C ILE A 216 -9.68 12.85 20.48
N GLU A 217 -8.60 13.28 21.11
CA GLU A 217 -8.66 14.14 22.32
C GLU A 217 -9.39 15.46 22.04
N ASN A 218 -9.08 16.10 20.92
CA ASN A 218 -9.76 17.33 20.51
C ASN A 218 -11.25 17.10 20.25
N LEU A 219 -11.62 15.94 19.66
CA LEU A 219 -13.02 15.59 19.46
C LEU A 219 -13.74 15.47 20.81
N TYR A 220 -13.16 14.78 21.80
CA TYR A 220 -13.76 14.67 23.14
C TYR A 220 -13.95 16.04 23.80
N LYS A 221 -13.01 16.97 23.65
CA LYS A 221 -13.12 18.33 24.16
C LYS A 221 -14.30 19.15 23.59
N THR A 222 -14.81 18.75 22.42
CA THR A 222 -15.99 19.42 21.81
C THR A 222 -17.31 19.01 22.45
N PHE A 223 -17.32 17.96 23.29
CA PHE A 223 -18.50 17.44 23.99
C PHE A 223 -18.46 17.74 25.51
N ALA A 224 -17.37 18.31 26.01
CA ALA A 224 -17.22 18.73 27.41
C ALA A 224 -17.63 20.19 27.58
#